data_3b76ec4ab2f0deb196c467e2df81128e
#
_entry.id   3b76ec4ab2f0deb196c467e2df81128e
#
_cell.length_a   1.000
_cell.length_b   1.000
_cell.length_c   1.000
_cell.angle_alpha   90.00
_cell.angle_beta   90.00
_cell.angle_gamma   90.00
#
_symmetry.space_group_name_H-M   'P 1'
#
loop_
_entity.id
_entity.type
_entity.pdbx_description
1 polymer ?
#
loop_
_entity_poly.entity_id
_entity_poly.type
_entity_poly.pdbx_seq_one_letter_code
_entity_poly.pdbx_strand_id
1 'polypeptide(L)'
;MLVLANIFESHIYAVSSMFLGFVLFSIPLVIMEEKEVIKGKYKNIIFTIIGTALVVLISVFNPAADVNVAHLTFGSAIYIFVAGAIAITAMVLPGISGSTLLLIFGLYLPIVSAVKEFLHLNLAYFPVLCVFGLGILVGIISVIKLIRMCLKKYRSQTIYAIIGLMIGSLFSIVQGPTTLDVPQEAMSLQTFSILFFIIGGAVIFGLQKLRSVMEKKEEK
;
A
#
# COMPACT_ATOMS: atom_id res chain seq x y z
N MET A 1 -9.42 17.41 7.81
CA MET A 1 -8.64 16.19 8.02
C MET A 1 -8.95 15.49 9.34
N LEU A 2 -8.99 16.19 10.46
CA LEU A 2 -9.29 15.59 11.79
C LEU A 2 -10.63 14.82 11.85
N VAL A 3 -11.68 15.30 11.21
CA VAL A 3 -13.00 14.64 11.22
C VAL A 3 -12.98 13.28 10.50
N LEU A 4 -12.28 13.20 9.35
CA LEU A 4 -12.15 11.94 8.60
C LEU A 4 -11.29 10.92 9.36
N ALA A 5 -10.21 11.36 10.01
CA ALA A 5 -9.38 10.51 10.84
C ALA A 5 -10.17 9.93 12.02
N ASN A 6 -10.91 10.76 12.76
CA ASN A 6 -11.75 10.30 13.85
C ASN A 6 -12.85 9.32 13.42
N ILE A 7 -13.48 9.56 12.26
CA ILE A 7 -14.49 8.64 11.71
C ILE A 7 -13.84 7.31 11.33
N PHE A 8 -12.64 7.36 10.73
CA PHE A 8 -11.88 6.18 10.36
C PHE A 8 -11.49 5.36 11.59
N GLU A 9 -10.95 5.99 12.63
CA GLU A 9 -10.54 5.33 13.85
C GLU A 9 -11.73 4.74 14.63
N SER A 10 -12.86 5.47 14.69
CA SER A 10 -14.08 4.98 15.38
C SER A 10 -14.74 3.81 14.64
N HIS A 11 -14.52 3.64 13.35
CA HIS A 11 -15.12 2.59 12.52
C HIS A 11 -14.08 1.68 11.86
N ILE A 12 -12.88 1.58 12.42
CA ILE A 12 -11.75 0.88 11.81
C ILE A 12 -12.09 -0.57 11.42
N TYR A 13 -12.82 -1.30 12.23
CA TYR A 13 -13.20 -2.69 11.92
C TYR A 13 -14.15 -2.78 10.72
N ALA A 14 -15.10 -1.85 10.59
CA ALA A 14 -16.00 -1.79 9.43
C ALA A 14 -15.23 -1.49 8.15
N VAL A 15 -14.32 -0.51 8.21
CA VAL A 15 -13.47 -0.11 7.09
C VAL A 15 -12.50 -1.23 6.73
N SER A 16 -11.85 -1.86 7.70
CA SER A 16 -10.98 -3.03 7.47
C SER A 16 -11.74 -4.20 6.86
N SER A 17 -12.97 -4.46 7.31
CA SER A 17 -13.83 -5.49 6.72
C SER A 17 -14.15 -5.20 5.26
N MET A 18 -14.42 -3.93 4.92
CA MET A 18 -14.66 -3.49 3.55
C MET A 18 -13.41 -3.67 2.67
N PHE A 19 -12.23 -3.31 3.17
CA PHE A 19 -10.97 -3.53 2.46
C PHE A 19 -10.64 -5.01 2.27
N LEU A 20 -10.93 -5.86 3.27
CA LEU A 20 -10.84 -7.32 3.09
C LEU A 20 -11.73 -7.80 1.95
N GLY A 21 -12.96 -7.27 1.85
CA GLY A 21 -13.85 -7.52 0.74
C GLY A 21 -13.22 -7.09 -0.59
N PHE A 22 -12.70 -5.85 -0.69
CA PHE A 22 -12.03 -5.38 -1.90
C PHE A 22 -10.93 -6.35 -2.36
N VAL A 23 -10.02 -6.69 -1.47
CA VAL A 23 -8.87 -7.52 -1.84
C VAL A 23 -9.30 -8.96 -2.16
N LEU A 24 -10.12 -9.57 -1.30
CA LEU A 24 -10.51 -10.97 -1.47
C LEU A 24 -11.28 -11.20 -2.77
N PHE A 25 -12.21 -10.30 -3.12
CA PHE A 25 -12.97 -10.41 -4.38
C PHE A 25 -12.15 -9.97 -5.60
N SER A 26 -11.08 -9.18 -5.44
CA SER A 26 -10.19 -8.81 -6.54
C SER A 26 -9.26 -9.96 -6.96
N ILE A 27 -8.83 -10.83 -6.04
CA ILE A 27 -7.93 -11.95 -6.36
C ILE A 27 -8.48 -12.85 -7.47
N PRO A 28 -9.71 -13.40 -7.37
CA PRO A 28 -10.27 -14.23 -8.45
C PRO A 28 -10.42 -13.48 -9.76
N LEU A 29 -10.71 -12.17 -9.73
CA LEU A 29 -10.81 -11.36 -10.94
C LEU A 29 -9.46 -11.26 -11.66
N VAL A 30 -8.38 -10.97 -10.94
CA VAL A 30 -7.02 -10.95 -11.49
C VAL A 30 -6.65 -12.31 -12.07
N ILE A 31 -6.97 -13.41 -11.37
CA ILE A 31 -6.72 -14.77 -11.85
C ILE A 31 -7.51 -15.05 -13.14
N MET A 32 -8.76 -14.60 -13.24
CA MET A 32 -9.61 -14.80 -14.42
C MET A 32 -9.11 -13.97 -15.62
N GLU A 33 -8.75 -12.70 -15.41
CA GLU A 33 -8.21 -11.81 -16.45
C GLU A 33 -6.87 -12.31 -17.00
N GLU A 34 -6.01 -12.86 -16.15
CA GLU A 34 -4.66 -13.31 -16.52
C GLU A 34 -4.56 -14.85 -16.68
N LYS A 35 -5.69 -15.54 -16.83
CA LYS A 35 -5.78 -17.00 -16.89
C LYS A 35 -4.82 -17.62 -17.91
N GLU A 36 -4.74 -17.04 -19.12
CA GLU A 36 -3.88 -17.53 -20.20
C GLU A 36 -2.38 -17.39 -19.86
N VAL A 37 -2.03 -16.40 -19.04
CA VAL A 37 -0.64 -16.14 -18.62
C VAL A 37 -0.22 -17.06 -17.47
N ILE A 38 -1.18 -17.44 -16.62
CA ILE A 38 -0.97 -18.27 -15.42
C ILE A 38 -1.01 -19.75 -15.76
N LYS A 39 -1.91 -20.16 -16.68
CA LYS A 39 -2.16 -21.56 -17.03
C LYS A 39 -0.88 -22.30 -17.45
N GLY A 40 -0.62 -23.44 -16.81
CA GLY A 40 0.55 -24.29 -17.09
C GLY A 40 1.88 -23.80 -16.51
N LYS A 41 1.93 -22.63 -15.84
CA LYS A 41 3.16 -22.08 -15.26
C LYS A 41 3.18 -22.16 -13.73
N TYR A 42 2.72 -23.27 -13.17
CA TYR A 42 2.58 -23.46 -11.71
C TYR A 42 3.90 -23.34 -10.92
N LYS A 43 5.07 -23.51 -11.58
CA LYS A 43 6.37 -23.25 -10.95
C LYS A 43 6.52 -21.82 -10.43
N ASN A 44 5.78 -20.88 -11.04
CA ASN A 44 5.84 -19.46 -10.66
C ASN A 44 5.07 -19.17 -9.35
N ILE A 45 4.40 -20.15 -8.74
CA ILE A 45 3.77 -20.02 -7.41
C ILE A 45 4.77 -19.61 -6.33
N ILE A 46 6.06 -19.86 -6.55
CA ILE A 46 7.13 -19.40 -5.66
C ILE A 46 7.10 -17.87 -5.51
N PHE A 47 6.77 -17.12 -6.57
CA PHE A 47 6.65 -15.66 -6.53
C PHE A 47 5.44 -15.20 -5.71
N THR A 48 4.36 -16.00 -5.67
CA THR A 48 3.23 -15.76 -4.76
C THR A 48 3.67 -15.90 -3.31
N ILE A 49 4.41 -16.96 -2.99
CA ILE A 49 4.93 -17.19 -1.64
C ILE A 49 5.88 -16.05 -1.22
N ILE A 50 6.78 -15.64 -2.13
CA ILE A 50 7.72 -14.54 -1.87
C ILE A 50 6.94 -13.23 -1.65
N GLY A 51 5.96 -12.92 -2.50
CA GLY A 51 5.14 -11.71 -2.36
C GLY A 51 4.35 -11.68 -1.05
N THR A 52 3.71 -12.79 -0.68
CA THR A 52 3.00 -12.93 0.60
C THR A 52 3.96 -12.76 1.78
N ALA A 53 5.09 -13.46 1.78
CA ALA A 53 6.09 -13.38 2.84
C ALA A 53 6.64 -11.96 2.98
N LEU A 54 6.89 -11.26 1.88
CA LEU A 54 7.38 -9.89 1.87
C LEU A 54 6.43 -8.95 2.63
N VAL A 55 5.12 -9.01 2.30
CA VAL A 55 4.13 -8.14 2.94
C VAL A 55 3.97 -8.48 4.43
N VAL A 56 3.90 -9.76 4.77
CA VAL A 56 3.78 -10.20 6.17
C VAL A 56 5.01 -9.78 6.98
N LEU A 57 6.22 -9.95 6.44
CA LEU A 57 7.45 -9.52 7.12
C LEU A 57 7.45 -8.01 7.36
N ILE A 58 7.09 -7.21 6.36
CA ILE A 58 7.00 -5.75 6.51
C ILE A 58 5.95 -5.37 7.55
N SER A 59 4.82 -6.06 7.60
CA SER A 59 3.74 -5.77 8.55
C SER A 59 4.11 -6.11 10.00
N VAL A 60 4.94 -7.13 10.20
CA VAL A 60 5.39 -7.56 11.54
C VAL A 60 6.61 -6.76 12.01
N PHE A 61 7.46 -6.33 11.06
CA PHE A 61 8.70 -5.62 11.37
C PHE A 61 8.39 -4.15 11.67
N ASN A 62 8.44 -3.77 12.94
CA ASN A 62 8.19 -2.40 13.41
C ASN A 62 9.38 -1.90 14.25
N PRO A 63 10.53 -1.57 13.63
CA PRO A 63 11.64 -0.94 14.33
C PRO A 63 11.27 0.52 14.62
N ALA A 64 11.22 0.90 15.88
CA ALA A 64 11.15 2.29 16.30
C ALA A 64 12.53 2.93 16.05
N ALA A 65 12.68 3.68 14.97
CA ALA A 65 13.85 4.50 14.71
C ALA A 65 13.41 5.97 14.69
N ASP A 66 13.93 6.78 15.61
CA ASP A 66 13.75 8.24 15.59
C ASP A 66 14.88 8.88 14.80
N VAL A 67 14.56 9.45 13.65
CA VAL A 67 15.48 10.20 12.81
C VAL A 67 15.26 11.70 13.04
N ASN A 68 16.28 12.40 13.53
CA ASN A 68 16.21 13.84 13.68
C ASN A 68 16.35 14.53 12.30
N VAL A 69 15.27 15.13 11.83
CA VAL A 69 15.19 15.85 10.53
C VAL A 69 15.38 17.37 10.67
N ALA A 70 15.57 17.88 11.90
CA ALA A 70 15.70 19.33 12.15
C ALA A 70 16.98 19.92 11.54
N HIS A 71 18.02 19.11 11.35
CA HIS A 71 19.27 19.51 10.70
C HIS A 71 19.54 18.65 9.48
N LEU A 72 19.27 19.22 8.30
CA LEU A 72 19.51 18.54 7.03
C LEU A 72 21.01 18.47 6.74
N THR A 73 21.61 17.31 6.96
CA THR A 73 22.97 16.99 6.53
C THR A 73 22.91 16.27 5.18
N PHE A 74 24.03 16.22 4.45
CA PHE A 74 24.07 15.50 3.17
C PHE A 74 23.67 14.02 3.31
N GLY A 75 24.09 13.36 4.38
CA GLY A 75 23.72 11.97 4.66
C GLY A 75 22.23 11.81 4.96
N SER A 76 21.64 12.69 5.81
CA SER A 76 20.20 12.64 6.11
C SER A 76 19.35 12.99 4.87
N ALA A 77 19.82 13.88 4.00
CA ALA A 77 19.14 14.19 2.74
C ALA A 77 19.07 12.97 1.81
N ILE A 78 20.17 12.24 1.63
CA ILE A 78 20.17 10.99 0.85
C ILE A 78 19.23 9.97 1.48
N TYR A 79 19.27 9.80 2.80
CA TYR A 79 18.42 8.88 3.52
C TYR A 79 16.93 9.20 3.33
N ILE A 80 16.52 10.46 3.52
CA ILE A 80 15.14 10.93 3.35
C ILE A 80 14.69 10.75 1.90
N PHE A 81 15.55 11.08 0.92
CA PHE A 81 15.26 10.88 -0.50
C PHE A 81 15.01 9.40 -0.83
N VAL A 82 15.92 8.51 -0.42
CA VAL A 82 15.82 7.06 -0.68
C VAL A 82 14.62 6.46 0.04
N ALA A 83 14.39 6.83 1.30
CA ALA A 83 13.24 6.37 2.06
C ALA A 83 11.91 6.81 1.42
N GLY A 84 11.82 8.07 0.95
CA GLY A 84 10.66 8.56 0.20
C GLY A 84 10.43 7.78 -1.09
N ALA A 85 11.49 7.50 -1.84
CA ALA A 85 11.41 6.72 -3.08
C ALA A 85 10.98 5.26 -2.81
N ILE A 86 11.47 4.63 -1.74
CA ILE A 86 11.08 3.27 -1.37
C ILE A 86 9.63 3.24 -0.86
N ALA A 87 9.25 4.19 -0.01
CA ALA A 87 7.90 4.24 0.56
C ALA A 87 6.83 4.37 -0.52
N ILE A 88 7.02 5.27 -1.50
CA ILE A 88 6.06 5.43 -2.59
C ILE A 88 6.08 4.22 -3.55
N THR A 89 7.25 3.63 -3.80
CA THR A 89 7.36 2.40 -4.61
C THR A 89 6.56 1.28 -3.99
N ALA A 90 6.65 1.09 -2.68
CA ALA A 90 5.88 0.09 -1.97
C ALA A 90 4.38 0.39 -1.93
N MET A 91 3.99 1.67 -1.81
CA MET A 91 2.59 2.09 -1.83
C MET A 91 1.89 1.78 -3.17
N VAL A 92 2.63 1.77 -4.27
CA VAL A 92 2.10 1.37 -5.60
C VAL A 92 1.85 -0.14 -5.67
N LEU A 93 2.55 -0.93 -4.87
CA LEU A 93 2.36 -2.37 -4.79
C LEU A 93 1.18 -2.69 -3.85
N PRO A 94 0.25 -3.58 -4.26
CA PRO A 94 -0.88 -3.94 -3.41
C PRO A 94 -0.41 -4.59 -2.10
N GLY A 95 -0.95 -4.12 -0.99
CA GLY A 95 -0.73 -4.72 0.33
C GLY A 95 0.37 -4.11 1.19
N ILE A 96 1.11 -3.13 0.69
CA ILE A 96 2.15 -2.44 1.48
C ILE A 96 1.73 -0.99 1.70
N SER A 97 1.68 -0.57 2.97
CA SER A 97 1.41 0.82 3.33
C SER A 97 2.70 1.64 3.30
N GLY A 98 2.68 2.77 2.58
CA GLY A 98 3.81 3.70 2.56
C GLY A 98 4.10 4.30 3.94
N SER A 99 3.06 4.55 4.76
CA SER A 99 3.22 5.02 6.13
C SER A 99 3.92 4.00 7.01
N THR A 100 3.60 2.70 6.88
CA THR A 100 4.30 1.63 7.60
C THR A 100 5.79 1.62 7.28
N LEU A 101 6.17 1.80 5.99
CA LEU A 101 7.58 1.89 5.63
C LEU A 101 8.24 3.16 6.17
N LEU A 102 7.54 4.29 6.15
CA LEU A 102 8.07 5.51 6.76
C LEU A 102 8.25 5.36 8.27
N LEU A 103 7.37 4.61 8.95
CA LEU A 103 7.55 4.26 10.37
C LEU A 103 8.79 3.37 10.56
N ILE A 104 8.97 2.34 9.73
CA ILE A 104 10.15 1.46 9.75
C ILE A 104 11.45 2.29 9.56
N PHE A 105 11.42 3.27 8.67
CA PHE A 105 12.54 4.19 8.46
C PHE A 105 12.65 5.29 9.54
N GLY A 106 11.76 5.34 10.52
CA GLY A 106 11.72 6.38 11.55
C GLY A 106 11.45 7.78 11.00
N LEU A 107 10.86 7.88 9.83
CA LEU A 107 10.60 9.15 9.12
C LEU A 107 9.14 9.59 9.14
N TYR A 108 8.22 8.75 9.58
CA TYR A 108 6.80 9.09 9.56
C TYR A 108 6.49 10.33 10.40
N LEU A 109 6.79 10.29 11.70
CA LEU A 109 6.56 11.42 12.59
C LEU A 109 7.37 12.67 12.21
N PRO A 110 8.68 12.56 11.91
CA PRO A 110 9.48 13.70 11.44
C PRO A 110 8.91 14.37 10.19
N ILE A 111 8.48 13.60 9.18
CA ILE A 111 7.91 14.18 7.95
C ILE A 111 6.53 14.79 8.20
N VAL A 112 5.66 14.13 8.98
CA VAL A 112 4.35 14.69 9.35
C VAL A 112 4.51 16.00 10.13
N SER A 113 5.46 16.05 11.07
CA SER A 113 5.78 17.27 11.82
C SER A 113 6.34 18.36 10.91
N ALA A 114 7.23 18.02 9.97
CA ALA A 114 7.76 18.96 8.99
C ALA A 114 6.66 19.57 8.11
N VAL A 115 5.69 18.77 7.66
CA VAL A 115 4.51 19.23 6.92
C VAL A 115 3.68 20.19 7.78
N LYS A 116 3.43 19.83 9.05
CA LYS A 116 2.66 20.65 9.98
C LYS A 116 3.34 22.01 10.22
N GLU A 117 4.64 22.01 10.52
CA GLU A 117 5.43 23.23 10.71
C GLU A 117 5.46 24.11 9.45
N PHE A 118 5.57 23.51 8.28
CA PHE A 118 5.53 24.21 7.01
C PHE A 118 4.15 24.90 6.78
N LEU A 119 3.06 24.24 7.16
CA LEU A 119 1.72 24.82 7.09
C LEU A 119 1.54 26.01 8.07
N HIS A 120 2.33 26.06 9.14
CA HIS A 120 2.44 27.20 10.04
C HIS A 120 3.44 28.27 9.56
N LEU A 121 3.82 28.24 8.27
CA LEU A 121 4.77 29.17 7.62
C LEU A 121 6.20 29.08 8.15
N ASN A 122 6.58 28.00 8.79
CA ASN A 122 7.97 27.74 9.19
C ASN A 122 8.75 27.17 8.01
N LEU A 123 9.43 28.06 7.27
CA LEU A 123 10.18 27.71 6.07
C LEU A 123 11.46 26.90 6.35
N ALA A 124 11.88 26.74 7.61
CA ALA A 124 13.07 25.96 7.97
C ALA A 124 12.94 24.48 7.54
N TYR A 125 11.72 23.94 7.47
CA TYR A 125 11.45 22.55 7.07
C TYR A 125 11.23 22.36 5.56
N PHE A 126 11.19 23.45 4.79
CA PHE A 126 10.99 23.40 3.34
C PHE A 126 12.05 22.55 2.61
N PRO A 127 13.38 22.64 2.91
CA PRO A 127 14.37 21.82 2.25
C PRO A 127 14.16 20.30 2.47
N VAL A 128 13.75 19.90 3.67
CA VAL A 128 13.45 18.49 4.00
C VAL A 128 12.30 17.97 3.16
N LEU A 129 11.21 18.77 3.05
CA LEU A 129 10.04 18.41 2.26
C LEU A 129 10.36 18.36 0.76
N CYS A 130 11.22 19.24 0.26
CA CYS A 130 11.69 19.20 -1.12
C CYS A 130 12.47 17.91 -1.41
N VAL A 131 13.41 17.54 -0.55
CA VAL A 131 14.20 16.32 -0.71
C VAL A 131 13.31 15.09 -0.66
N PHE A 132 12.37 15.01 0.29
CA PHE A 132 11.41 13.94 0.40
C PHE A 132 10.49 13.86 -0.83
N GLY A 133 9.96 15.01 -1.27
CA GLY A 133 9.11 15.11 -2.47
C GLY A 133 9.84 14.69 -3.75
N LEU A 134 11.11 15.07 -3.91
CA LEU A 134 11.94 14.60 -5.03
C LEU A 134 12.14 13.08 -4.96
N GLY A 135 12.35 12.51 -3.78
CA GLY A 135 12.41 11.07 -3.57
C GLY A 135 11.13 10.38 -4.04
N ILE A 136 9.96 10.91 -3.65
CA ILE A 136 8.65 10.41 -4.10
C ILE A 136 8.54 10.46 -5.63
N LEU A 137 8.85 11.57 -6.28
CA LEU A 137 8.76 11.72 -7.73
C LEU A 137 9.64 10.71 -8.47
N VAL A 138 10.89 10.56 -8.04
CA VAL A 138 11.81 9.57 -8.63
C VAL A 138 11.33 8.15 -8.37
N GLY A 139 10.80 7.88 -7.18
CA GLY A 139 10.20 6.59 -6.82
C GLY A 139 9.03 6.21 -7.72
N ILE A 140 8.08 7.13 -7.95
CA ILE A 140 6.94 6.91 -8.86
C ILE A 140 7.43 6.56 -10.27
N ILE A 141 8.32 7.38 -10.83
CA ILE A 141 8.83 7.15 -12.19
C ILE A 141 9.55 5.81 -12.29
N SER A 142 10.35 5.48 -11.28
CA SER A 142 11.12 4.24 -11.22
C SER A 142 10.23 3.01 -11.12
N VAL A 143 9.22 3.04 -10.24
CA VAL A 143 8.31 1.90 -10.05
C VAL A 143 7.43 1.66 -11.27
N ILE A 144 6.94 2.72 -11.91
CA ILE A 144 6.14 2.58 -13.14
C ILE A 144 6.97 1.91 -14.24
N LYS A 145 8.24 2.34 -14.43
CA LYS A 145 9.15 1.72 -15.39
C LYS A 145 9.44 0.27 -15.04
N LEU A 146 9.69 -0.01 -13.75
CA LEU A 146 9.97 -1.36 -13.24
C LEU A 146 8.79 -2.30 -13.49
N ILE A 147 7.57 -1.92 -13.06
CA ILE A 147 6.36 -2.72 -13.23
C ILE A 147 6.09 -2.97 -14.72
N ARG A 148 6.21 -1.93 -15.55
CA ARG A 148 6.03 -2.06 -17.01
C ARG A 148 7.04 -3.02 -17.63
N MET A 149 8.30 -2.96 -17.22
CA MET A 149 9.35 -3.87 -17.69
C MET A 149 9.06 -5.31 -17.22
N CYS A 150 8.70 -5.49 -15.97
CA CYS A 150 8.35 -6.80 -15.39
C CYS A 150 7.15 -7.43 -16.11
N LEU A 151 6.09 -6.66 -16.36
CA LEU A 151 4.92 -7.14 -17.10
C LEU A 151 5.20 -7.46 -18.56
N LYS A 152 6.14 -6.73 -19.21
CA LYS A 152 6.54 -7.04 -20.59
C LYS A 152 7.42 -8.29 -20.70
N LYS A 153 8.41 -8.45 -19.79
CA LYS A 153 9.44 -9.49 -19.91
C LYS A 153 9.11 -10.74 -19.07
N TYR A 154 8.50 -10.55 -17.90
CA TYR A 154 8.26 -11.59 -16.90
C TYR A 154 6.78 -11.59 -16.43
N ARG A 155 5.84 -11.48 -17.38
CA ARG A 155 4.41 -11.27 -17.06
C ARG A 155 3.86 -12.32 -16.09
N SER A 156 4.11 -13.61 -16.33
CA SER A 156 3.62 -14.67 -15.46
C SER A 156 4.15 -14.57 -14.05
N GLN A 157 5.47 -14.40 -13.87
CA GLN A 157 6.10 -14.22 -12.56
C GLN A 157 5.55 -13.00 -11.82
N THR A 158 5.38 -11.90 -12.56
CA THR A 158 4.86 -10.64 -12.02
C THR A 158 3.42 -10.80 -11.55
N ILE A 159 2.56 -11.47 -12.31
CA ILE A 159 1.16 -11.72 -11.91
C ILE A 159 1.11 -12.61 -10.66
N TYR A 160 1.91 -13.68 -10.60
CA TYR A 160 2.01 -14.51 -9.40
C TYR A 160 2.50 -13.70 -8.18
N ALA A 161 3.48 -12.78 -8.36
CA ALA A 161 3.95 -11.91 -7.30
C ALA A 161 2.85 -10.93 -6.84
N ILE A 162 2.10 -10.33 -7.75
CA ILE A 162 0.96 -9.43 -7.43
C ILE A 162 -0.10 -10.19 -6.61
N ILE A 163 -0.47 -11.40 -7.02
CA ILE A 163 -1.40 -12.23 -6.26
C ILE A 163 -0.86 -12.50 -4.85
N GLY A 164 0.45 -12.77 -4.73
CA GLY A 164 1.10 -12.95 -3.43
C GLY A 164 1.04 -11.71 -2.55
N LEU A 165 1.32 -10.52 -3.11
CA LEU A 165 1.19 -9.25 -2.40
C LEU A 165 -0.26 -9.03 -1.93
N MET A 166 -1.26 -9.34 -2.77
CA MET A 166 -2.67 -9.25 -2.42
C MET A 166 -3.04 -10.22 -1.28
N ILE A 167 -2.55 -11.46 -1.31
CA ILE A 167 -2.77 -12.42 -0.21
C ILE A 167 -2.10 -11.92 1.08
N GLY A 168 -0.88 -11.42 1.01
CA GLY A 168 -0.17 -10.84 2.15
C GLY A 168 -0.90 -9.62 2.73
N SER A 169 -1.55 -8.81 1.88
CA SER A 169 -2.30 -7.64 2.34
C SER A 169 -3.52 -7.99 3.20
N LEU A 170 -4.11 -9.17 3.03
CA LEU A 170 -5.18 -9.63 3.91
C LEU A 170 -4.70 -9.71 5.36
N PHE A 171 -3.47 -10.19 5.59
CA PHE A 171 -2.86 -10.20 6.92
C PHE A 171 -2.65 -8.78 7.45
N SER A 172 -2.10 -7.87 6.62
CA SER A 172 -1.87 -6.48 6.99
C SER A 172 -3.17 -5.74 7.35
N ILE A 173 -4.26 -6.02 6.63
CA ILE A 173 -5.58 -5.42 6.91
C ILE A 173 -6.14 -5.92 8.25
N VAL A 174 -5.99 -7.21 8.56
CA VAL A 174 -6.40 -7.77 9.85
C VAL A 174 -5.62 -7.16 11.02
N GLN A 175 -4.33 -6.88 10.82
CA GLN A 175 -3.47 -6.23 11.81
C GLN A 175 -3.61 -4.70 11.82
N GLY A 176 -4.25 -4.11 10.82
CA GLY A 176 -4.40 -2.65 10.69
C GLY A 176 -4.85 -1.93 11.96
N PRO A 177 -5.84 -2.43 12.73
CA PRO A 177 -6.27 -1.80 13.98
C PRO A 177 -5.16 -1.64 15.02
N THR A 178 -4.15 -2.53 15.03
CA THR A 178 -3.03 -2.46 15.99
C THR A 178 -2.02 -1.35 15.68
N THR A 179 -2.08 -0.76 14.49
CA THR A 179 -1.13 0.26 14.02
C THR A 179 -1.66 1.69 14.12
N LEU A 180 -2.81 1.89 14.77
CA LEU A 180 -3.39 3.21 15.02
C LEU A 180 -2.61 3.98 16.10
N ASP A 181 -2.80 5.30 16.16
CA ASP A 181 -2.23 6.16 17.22
C ASP A 181 -2.67 5.68 18.63
N VAL A 182 -3.92 5.22 18.74
CA VAL A 182 -4.42 4.46 19.90
C VAL A 182 -4.63 3.02 19.42
N PRO A 183 -3.66 2.11 19.68
CA PRO A 183 -3.72 0.75 19.19
C PRO A 183 -4.98 0.02 19.69
N GLN A 184 -5.69 -0.59 18.75
CA GLN A 184 -6.82 -1.47 19.04
C GLN A 184 -6.42 -2.92 18.80
N GLU A 185 -7.20 -3.86 19.29
CA GLU A 185 -6.95 -5.29 19.04
C GLU A 185 -7.03 -5.60 17.54
N ALA A 186 -6.24 -6.58 17.11
CA ALA A 186 -6.32 -7.08 15.73
C ALA A 186 -7.76 -7.54 15.43
N MET A 187 -8.17 -7.40 14.17
CA MET A 187 -9.52 -7.78 13.77
C MET A 187 -9.77 -9.26 14.03
N SER A 188 -10.87 -9.57 14.72
CA SER A 188 -11.33 -10.91 15.07
C SER A 188 -12.68 -11.21 14.42
N LEU A 189 -13.16 -12.45 14.53
CA LEU A 189 -14.49 -12.82 14.03
C LEU A 189 -15.63 -12.02 14.71
N GLN A 190 -15.42 -11.52 15.94
CA GLN A 190 -16.41 -10.73 16.66
C GLN A 190 -16.46 -9.28 16.18
N THR A 191 -15.32 -8.72 15.72
CA THR A 191 -15.21 -7.36 15.22
C THR A 191 -15.39 -7.27 13.69
N PHE A 192 -15.42 -8.43 13.01
CA PHE A 192 -15.61 -8.51 11.56
C PHE A 192 -17.04 -8.14 11.17
N SER A 193 -17.18 -7.18 10.26
CA SER A 193 -18.47 -6.74 9.73
C SER A 193 -18.78 -7.36 8.37
N ILE A 194 -19.64 -8.39 8.37
CA ILE A 194 -20.08 -9.08 7.14
C ILE A 194 -20.72 -8.11 6.16
N LEU A 195 -21.50 -7.13 6.65
CA LEU A 195 -22.16 -6.13 5.81
C LEU A 195 -21.14 -5.32 5.00
N PHE A 196 -20.11 -4.76 5.66
CA PHE A 196 -19.08 -3.97 4.99
C PHE A 196 -18.20 -4.82 4.09
N PHE A 197 -17.93 -6.06 4.44
CA PHE A 197 -17.23 -7.02 3.59
C PHE A 197 -17.98 -7.27 2.27
N ILE A 198 -19.30 -7.49 2.32
CA ILE A 198 -20.13 -7.67 1.14
C ILE A 198 -20.18 -6.39 0.30
N ILE A 199 -20.29 -5.21 0.94
CA ILE A 199 -20.23 -3.92 0.25
C ILE A 199 -18.91 -3.80 -0.51
N GLY A 200 -17.78 -4.16 0.12
CA GLY A 200 -16.46 -4.17 -0.54
C GLY A 200 -16.45 -5.04 -1.79
N GLY A 201 -16.97 -6.26 -1.71
CA GLY A 201 -17.11 -7.14 -2.88
C GLY A 201 -18.03 -6.57 -3.96
N ALA A 202 -19.17 -6.01 -3.57
CA ALA A 202 -20.13 -5.42 -4.52
C ALA A 202 -19.53 -4.24 -5.29
N VAL A 203 -18.73 -3.41 -4.64
CA VAL A 203 -18.02 -2.29 -5.28
C VAL A 203 -17.05 -2.82 -6.34
N ILE A 204 -16.27 -3.84 -6.05
CA ILE A 204 -15.33 -4.44 -7.01
C ILE A 204 -16.05 -4.98 -8.23
N PHE A 205 -17.12 -5.75 -8.05
CA PHE A 205 -17.92 -6.25 -9.18
C PHE A 205 -18.60 -5.12 -9.96
N GLY A 206 -19.07 -4.08 -9.27
CA GLY A 206 -19.64 -2.88 -9.90
C GLY A 206 -18.63 -2.16 -10.80
N LEU A 207 -17.41 -1.94 -10.31
CA LEU A 207 -16.32 -1.33 -11.08
C LEU A 207 -15.93 -2.17 -12.29
N GLN A 208 -15.84 -3.48 -12.14
CA GLN A 208 -15.54 -4.39 -13.24
C GLN A 208 -16.64 -4.35 -14.34
N LYS A 209 -17.91 -4.31 -13.92
CA LYS A 209 -19.03 -4.20 -14.87
C LYS A 209 -19.00 -2.87 -15.62
N LEU A 210 -18.70 -1.76 -14.92
CA LEU A 210 -18.53 -0.44 -15.53
C LEU A 210 -17.41 -0.45 -16.57
N ARG A 211 -16.23 -1.01 -16.22
CA ARG A 211 -15.11 -1.15 -17.14
C ARG A 211 -15.50 -1.94 -18.40
N SER A 212 -16.13 -3.10 -18.25
CA SER A 212 -16.60 -3.92 -19.37
C SER A 212 -17.61 -3.21 -20.29
N VAL A 213 -18.46 -2.34 -19.71
CA VAL A 213 -19.41 -1.52 -20.52
C VAL A 213 -18.68 -0.40 -21.26
N MET A 214 -17.66 0.21 -20.67
CA MET A 214 -16.87 1.25 -21.31
C MET A 214 -16.03 0.70 -22.48
N GLU A 215 -15.35 -0.42 -22.28
CA GLU A 215 -14.58 -1.12 -23.32
C GLU A 215 -15.43 -1.48 -24.54
N LYS A 216 -16.68 -1.97 -24.32
CA LYS A 216 -17.64 -2.24 -25.41
C LYS A 216 -18.15 -1.00 -26.15
N LYS A 217 -18.05 0.19 -25.53
CA LYS A 217 -18.43 1.46 -26.19
C LYS A 217 -17.31 2.04 -27.04
N GLU A 218 -16.06 1.75 -26.70
CA GLU A 218 -14.88 2.21 -27.47
C GLU A 218 -14.63 1.33 -28.72
N GLU A 219 -15.14 0.09 -28.74
CA GLU A 219 -15.07 -0.82 -29.89
C GLU A 219 -16.18 -0.60 -30.94
N LYS A 220 -17.13 0.31 -30.67
CA LYS A 220 -18.21 0.68 -31.61
C LYS A 220 -17.99 2.05 -32.23
#